data_ee8a5a6acd7f58a65d632c8ee1d8d1a6
#
_entry.id   ee8a5a6acd7f58a65d632c8ee1d8d1a6
#
_cell.length_a   1.000
_cell.length_b   1.000
_cell.length_c   1.000
_cell.angle_alpha   90.00
_cell.angle_beta   90.00
_cell.angle_gamma   90.00
#
_symmetry.space_group_name_H-M   'P 1'
#
loop_
_entity.id
_entity.type
_entity.pdbx_description
1 polymer ?
#
loop_
_entity_poly.entity_id
_entity_poly.type
_entity_poly.pdbx_seq_one_letter_code
_entity_poly.pdbx_strand_id
1 'polypeptide(L)'
;TVNKEENLPYTLTSYSPCFRKEKGAHGLEERGVYRIHQFEKQEMIVICKPEDSMMWYDKLWKNTVDLFRSMDIPVRTLECCSGDLADLKVKSVDVEAWSPRQKKYFEVGSCSNLGDAQARRLKIRVNGENGKYYAHTLNNTVVAPPRMLIAFLENNLNEDGSINIPEALRHVSYTHLRAHET
;
A
#
# COMPACT_ATOMS: atom_id res chain seq x y z
N THR A 1 3.47 2.00 25.85
CA THR A 1 2.05 2.37 25.98
C THR A 1 1.23 1.13 26.34
N VAL A 2 0.29 1.27 27.25
CA VAL A 2 -0.66 0.23 27.62
C VAL A 2 -2.05 0.73 27.22
N ASN A 3 -2.73 -0.05 26.38
CA ASN A 3 -4.06 0.28 25.85
C ASN A 3 -5.11 -0.58 26.55
N LYS A 4 -6.33 -0.08 26.62
CA LYS A 4 -7.46 -0.89 27.02
C LYS A 4 -7.95 -1.70 25.82
N GLU A 5 -8.31 -2.95 26.06
CA GLU A 5 -8.78 -3.86 24.99
C GLU A 5 -10.04 -3.37 24.29
N GLU A 6 -10.93 -2.72 25.02
CA GLU A 6 -12.17 -2.12 24.49
C GLU A 6 -11.94 -1.03 23.43
N ASN A 7 -10.73 -0.44 23.39
CA ASN A 7 -10.38 0.61 22.44
C ASN A 7 -9.79 0.06 21.13
N LEU A 8 -9.57 -1.24 21.02
CA LEU A 8 -9.08 -1.86 19.79
C LEU A 8 -10.23 -2.18 18.82
N PRO A 9 -9.99 -2.10 17.52
CA PRO A 9 -8.73 -1.76 16.86
C PRO A 9 -8.48 -0.25 16.76
N TYR A 10 -7.21 0.16 16.75
CA TYR A 10 -6.83 1.47 16.22
C TYR A 10 -6.58 1.36 14.73
N THR A 11 -7.31 2.15 13.96
CA THR A 11 -7.11 2.29 12.52
C THR A 11 -6.58 3.69 12.24
N LEU A 12 -5.39 3.76 11.70
CA LEU A 12 -4.66 5.00 11.47
C LEU A 12 -4.27 5.12 10.00
N THR A 13 -4.11 6.32 9.54
CA THR A 13 -3.52 6.62 8.25
C THR A 13 -2.46 7.69 8.38
N SER A 14 -1.43 7.60 7.57
CA SER A 14 -0.32 8.54 7.55
C SER A 14 0.07 8.87 6.12
N TYR A 15 0.19 10.15 5.83
CA TYR A 15 0.79 10.66 4.61
C TYR A 15 2.12 11.30 4.96
N SER A 16 3.21 10.80 4.40
CA SER A 16 4.55 11.24 4.78
C SER A 16 5.56 11.14 3.64
N PRO A 17 6.58 12.02 3.63
CA PRO A 17 7.73 11.86 2.77
C PRO A 17 8.57 10.64 3.21
N CYS A 18 9.05 9.90 2.23
CA CYS A 18 9.95 8.75 2.41
C CYS A 18 11.28 9.04 1.72
N PHE A 19 12.38 8.66 2.37
CA PHE A 19 13.72 8.87 1.87
C PHE A 19 14.46 7.53 1.81
N ARG A 20 14.98 7.19 0.66
CA ARG A 20 15.71 5.94 0.46
C ARG A 20 17.03 6.16 -0.26
N LYS A 21 18.08 5.46 0.11
CA LYS A 21 19.38 5.50 -0.59
C LYS A 21 19.38 4.71 -1.91
N GLU A 22 18.43 3.77 -2.06
CA GLU A 22 18.26 2.91 -3.24
C GLU A 22 19.56 2.23 -3.70
N LYS A 23 20.43 1.86 -2.76
CA LYS A 23 21.69 1.15 -3.06
C LYS A 23 21.40 -0.27 -3.52
N GLY A 24 21.96 -0.67 -4.65
CA GLY A 24 21.83 -2.02 -5.20
C GLY A 24 20.70 -2.20 -6.22
N ALA A 25 19.93 -1.15 -6.51
CA ALA A 25 19.06 -1.16 -7.68
C ALA A 25 19.89 -0.90 -8.94
N HIS A 26 19.81 -1.83 -9.90
CA HIS A 26 20.52 -1.70 -11.18
C HIS A 26 19.57 -2.05 -12.32
N GLY A 27 19.60 -1.26 -13.41
CA GLY A 27 18.89 -1.56 -14.64
C GLY A 27 17.75 -0.60 -14.99
N LEU A 28 16.79 -1.09 -15.80
CA LEU A 28 15.69 -0.27 -16.34
C LEU A 28 14.76 0.32 -15.25
N GLU A 29 14.69 -0.32 -14.10
CA GLU A 29 13.87 0.14 -12.96
C GLU A 29 14.43 1.40 -12.27
N GLU A 30 15.68 1.76 -12.53
CA GLU A 30 16.29 3.02 -12.04
C GLU A 30 15.88 4.24 -12.87
N ARG A 31 15.30 4.02 -14.04
CA ARG A 31 14.90 5.11 -14.95
C ARG A 31 13.47 5.58 -14.66
N GLY A 32 13.26 6.88 -14.79
CA GLY A 32 11.96 7.49 -14.55
C GLY A 32 11.64 7.65 -13.07
N VAL A 33 10.36 7.60 -12.74
CA VAL A 33 9.86 7.89 -11.38
C VAL A 33 9.53 6.63 -10.55
N TYR A 34 9.78 5.43 -11.09
CA TYR A 34 9.45 4.18 -10.39
C TYR A 34 10.25 3.99 -9.11
N ARG A 35 11.54 4.35 -9.14
CA ARG A 35 12.47 4.23 -8.02
C ARG A 35 13.26 5.53 -7.85
N ILE A 36 12.89 6.29 -6.82
CA ILE A 36 13.43 7.61 -6.55
C ILE A 36 13.84 7.76 -5.08
N HIS A 37 14.76 8.67 -4.80
CA HIS A 37 15.33 8.86 -3.47
C HIS A 37 14.38 9.51 -2.48
N GLN A 38 13.48 10.37 -2.95
CA GLN A 38 12.47 11.03 -2.15
C GLN A 38 11.10 10.87 -2.83
N PHE A 39 10.12 10.36 -2.09
CA PHE A 39 8.75 10.22 -2.56
C PHE A 39 7.79 10.33 -1.37
N GLU A 40 6.54 10.58 -1.67
CA GLU A 40 5.47 10.58 -0.68
C GLU A 40 4.73 9.25 -0.69
N LYS A 41 4.14 8.90 0.45
CA LYS A 41 3.40 7.66 0.60
C LYS A 41 2.25 7.79 1.60
N GLN A 42 1.10 7.28 1.21
CA GLN A 42 -0.05 7.11 2.10
C GLN A 42 -0.06 5.68 2.62
N GLU A 43 0.01 5.54 3.94
CA GLU A 43 -0.06 4.24 4.62
C GLU A 43 -1.34 4.11 5.44
N MET A 44 -1.88 2.89 5.50
CA MET A 44 -2.86 2.46 6.49
C MET A 44 -2.16 1.61 7.54
N ILE A 45 -2.48 1.86 8.81
CA ILE A 45 -1.88 1.15 9.95
C ILE A 45 -3.02 0.66 10.84
N VAL A 46 -2.92 -0.60 11.26
CA VAL A 46 -3.86 -1.19 12.21
C VAL A 46 -3.11 -1.75 13.40
N ILE A 47 -3.62 -1.44 14.59
CA ILE A 47 -3.21 -2.06 15.85
C ILE A 47 -4.43 -2.78 16.40
N CYS A 48 -4.37 -4.10 16.52
CA CYS A 48 -5.54 -4.91 16.85
C CYS A 48 -5.19 -6.05 17.83
N LYS A 49 -6.22 -6.80 18.20
CA LYS A 49 -6.06 -8.06 18.91
C LYS A 49 -5.39 -9.12 18.03
N PRO A 50 -4.64 -10.07 18.58
CA PRO A 50 -4.02 -11.16 17.81
C PRO A 50 -5.02 -11.93 16.95
N GLU A 51 -6.17 -12.28 17.49
CA GLU A 51 -7.23 -13.04 16.81
C GLU A 51 -7.85 -12.30 15.62
N ASP A 52 -7.84 -10.97 15.63
CA ASP A 52 -8.42 -10.14 14.57
C ASP A 52 -7.44 -9.83 13.44
N SER A 53 -6.15 -10.15 13.62
CA SER A 53 -5.10 -9.65 12.72
C SER A 53 -5.24 -10.15 11.28
N MET A 54 -5.70 -11.39 11.07
CA MET A 54 -5.88 -11.92 9.72
C MET A 54 -7.08 -11.27 9.01
N MET A 55 -8.17 -11.02 9.72
CA MET A 55 -9.32 -10.29 9.17
C MET A 55 -8.93 -8.87 8.75
N TRP A 56 -8.14 -8.17 9.58
CA TRP A 56 -7.63 -6.84 9.24
C TRP A 56 -6.64 -6.85 8.07
N TYR A 57 -5.80 -7.89 8.00
CA TYR A 57 -4.90 -8.09 6.87
C TYR A 57 -5.66 -8.16 5.54
N ASP A 58 -6.69 -9.01 5.48
CA ASP A 58 -7.51 -9.16 4.29
C ASP A 58 -8.25 -7.87 3.91
N LYS A 59 -8.75 -7.13 4.88
CA LYS A 59 -9.42 -5.86 4.68
C LYS A 59 -8.47 -4.78 4.15
N LEU A 60 -7.22 -4.74 4.64
CA LEU A 60 -6.24 -3.74 4.26
C LEU A 60 -5.80 -3.88 2.80
N TRP A 61 -5.32 -5.05 2.38
CA TRP A 61 -4.86 -5.21 1.00
C TRP A 61 -6.00 -5.07 -0.01
N LYS A 62 -7.20 -5.50 0.37
CA LYS A 62 -8.39 -5.35 -0.46
C LYS A 62 -8.74 -3.87 -0.72
N ASN A 63 -8.60 -3.01 0.27
CA ASN A 63 -8.79 -1.57 0.07
C ASN A 63 -7.90 -1.01 -1.04
N THR A 64 -6.63 -1.43 -1.12
CA THR A 64 -5.72 -1.01 -2.19
C THR A 64 -6.15 -1.57 -3.55
N VAL A 65 -6.52 -2.85 -3.61
CA VAL A 65 -7.03 -3.47 -4.85
C VAL A 65 -8.29 -2.75 -5.35
N ASP A 66 -9.23 -2.48 -4.46
CA ASP A 66 -10.50 -1.81 -4.80
C ASP A 66 -10.23 -0.36 -5.27
N LEU A 67 -9.28 0.36 -4.65
CA LEU A 67 -8.86 1.69 -5.08
C LEU A 67 -8.32 1.67 -6.52
N PHE A 68 -7.38 0.78 -6.84
CA PHE A 68 -6.83 0.70 -8.19
C PHE A 68 -7.88 0.31 -9.23
N ARG A 69 -8.74 -0.64 -8.90
CA ARG A 69 -9.85 -1.07 -9.77
C ARG A 69 -10.86 0.05 -10.02
N SER A 70 -11.13 0.90 -9.03
CA SER A 70 -12.01 2.05 -9.21
C SER A 70 -11.48 3.09 -10.21
N MET A 71 -10.18 3.01 -10.54
CA MET A 71 -9.51 3.84 -11.54
C MET A 71 -9.25 3.11 -12.86
N ASP A 72 -9.96 1.98 -13.07
CA ASP A 72 -9.83 1.14 -14.28
C ASP A 72 -8.40 0.58 -14.49
N ILE A 73 -7.62 0.43 -13.41
CA ILE A 73 -6.26 -0.11 -13.46
C ILE A 73 -6.30 -1.61 -13.14
N PRO A 74 -5.90 -2.48 -14.07
CA PRO A 74 -5.81 -3.91 -13.79
C PRO A 74 -4.74 -4.21 -12.74
N VAL A 75 -5.10 -4.94 -11.69
CA VAL A 75 -4.20 -5.33 -10.61
C VAL A 75 -4.27 -6.82 -10.33
N ARG A 76 -3.17 -7.35 -9.83
CA ARG A 76 -3.09 -8.68 -9.21
C ARG A 76 -2.44 -8.59 -7.85
N THR A 77 -2.59 -9.62 -7.05
CA THR A 77 -1.91 -9.78 -5.77
C THR A 77 -0.86 -10.89 -5.87
N LEU A 78 0.29 -10.67 -5.25
CA LEU A 78 1.38 -11.62 -5.16
C LEU A 78 1.68 -11.88 -3.68
N GLU A 79 1.31 -13.05 -3.17
CA GLU A 79 1.63 -13.43 -1.79
C GLU A 79 3.10 -13.81 -1.69
N CYS A 80 3.82 -13.20 -0.73
CA CYS A 80 5.21 -13.51 -0.45
C CYS A 80 5.38 -14.94 0.02
N CYS A 81 6.28 -15.68 -0.61
CA CYS A 81 6.69 -17.01 -0.11
C CYS A 81 7.56 -16.88 1.14
N SER A 82 7.65 -17.95 1.92
CA SER A 82 8.38 -17.95 3.19
C SER A 82 9.87 -17.64 3.04
N GLY A 83 10.48 -17.97 1.90
CA GLY A 83 11.89 -17.69 1.64
C GLY A 83 12.20 -16.22 1.36
N ASP A 84 11.19 -15.41 1.03
CA ASP A 84 11.32 -13.98 0.71
C ASP A 84 10.63 -13.09 1.76
N LEU A 85 10.00 -13.72 2.74
CA LEU A 85 9.32 -13.03 3.82
C LEU A 85 10.33 -12.48 4.82
N ALA A 86 10.30 -11.15 5.05
CA ALA A 86 11.19 -10.54 6.04
C ALA A 86 10.92 -11.05 7.46
N ASP A 87 11.96 -11.17 8.29
CA ASP A 87 11.94 -11.77 9.65
C ASP A 87 10.83 -11.26 10.58
N LEU A 88 10.39 -10.03 10.38
CA LEU A 88 9.34 -9.43 11.21
C LEU A 88 7.92 -9.69 10.73
N LYS A 89 7.76 -10.28 9.55
CA LYS A 89 6.46 -10.46 8.92
C LYS A 89 5.93 -11.86 9.17
N VAL A 90 4.66 -11.93 9.56
CA VAL A 90 3.91 -13.19 9.64
C VAL A 90 3.33 -13.54 8.27
N LYS A 91 2.87 -12.52 7.55
CA LYS A 91 2.31 -12.64 6.20
C LYS A 91 2.49 -11.33 5.44
N SER A 92 2.73 -11.43 4.14
CA SER A 92 2.84 -10.27 3.26
C SER A 92 2.25 -10.56 1.88
N VAL A 93 1.62 -9.56 1.30
CA VAL A 93 1.13 -9.58 -0.08
C VAL A 93 1.48 -8.28 -0.76
N ASP A 94 1.99 -8.36 -1.98
CA ASP A 94 2.20 -7.21 -2.84
C ASP A 94 0.99 -7.02 -3.75
N VAL A 95 0.62 -5.77 -3.98
CA VAL A 95 -0.34 -5.38 -5.01
C VAL A 95 0.45 -4.88 -6.20
N GLU A 96 0.23 -5.50 -7.36
CA GLU A 96 0.91 -5.17 -8.60
C GLU A 96 -0.09 -4.65 -9.63
N ALA A 97 0.25 -3.57 -10.32
CA ALA A 97 -0.52 -3.00 -11.42
C ALA A 97 0.05 -3.42 -12.78
N TRP A 98 -0.82 -3.55 -13.77
CA TRP A 98 -0.42 -3.84 -15.13
C TRP A 98 0.19 -2.61 -15.81
N SER A 99 1.33 -2.80 -16.47
CA SER A 99 1.94 -1.81 -17.36
C SER A 99 1.73 -2.23 -18.82
N PRO A 100 0.84 -1.57 -19.58
CA PRO A 100 0.66 -1.82 -21.00
C PRO A 100 1.93 -1.60 -21.81
N ARG A 101 2.73 -0.59 -21.43
CA ARG A 101 4.01 -0.26 -22.07
C ARG A 101 5.06 -1.35 -21.90
N GLN A 102 5.18 -1.89 -20.66
CA GLN A 102 6.18 -2.92 -20.35
C GLN A 102 5.66 -4.34 -20.57
N LYS A 103 4.34 -4.51 -20.76
CA LYS A 103 3.65 -5.80 -20.85
C LYS A 103 3.93 -6.72 -19.66
N LYS A 104 4.02 -6.13 -18.47
CA LYS A 104 4.23 -6.84 -17.20
C LYS A 104 3.53 -6.14 -16.04
N TYR A 105 3.34 -6.87 -14.97
CA TYR A 105 2.93 -6.30 -13.69
C TYR A 105 4.13 -5.73 -12.94
N PHE A 106 3.91 -4.67 -12.15
CA PHE A 106 4.92 -4.08 -11.27
C PHE A 106 4.27 -3.70 -9.93
N GLU A 107 5.04 -3.78 -8.86
CA GLU A 107 4.59 -3.50 -7.50
C GLU A 107 4.21 -2.02 -7.34
N VAL A 108 2.99 -1.79 -6.83
CA VAL A 108 2.45 -0.46 -6.50
C VAL A 108 2.19 -0.27 -5.02
N GLY A 109 2.13 -1.36 -4.26
CA GLY A 109 1.96 -1.34 -2.81
C GLY A 109 2.13 -2.71 -2.20
N SER A 110 2.28 -2.76 -0.88
CA SER A 110 2.36 -4.01 -0.14
C SER A 110 1.61 -3.92 1.19
N CYS A 111 1.02 -5.04 1.59
CA CYS A 111 0.37 -5.22 2.89
C CYS A 111 1.13 -6.23 3.72
N SER A 112 1.34 -5.94 5.00
CA SER A 112 2.07 -6.81 5.90
C SER A 112 1.36 -6.96 7.24
N ASN A 113 1.23 -8.22 7.68
CA ASN A 113 0.92 -8.55 9.06
C ASN A 113 2.25 -8.85 9.78
N LEU A 114 2.55 -8.07 10.81
CA LEU A 114 3.80 -8.16 11.58
C LEU A 114 3.62 -8.88 12.93
N GLY A 115 2.43 -9.43 13.16
CA GLY A 115 2.12 -10.06 14.44
C GLY A 115 2.44 -9.10 15.59
N ASP A 116 3.10 -9.59 16.62
CA ASP A 116 3.50 -8.80 17.78
C ASP A 116 4.95 -8.25 17.70
N ALA A 117 5.66 -8.48 16.60
CA ALA A 117 7.08 -8.12 16.49
C ALA A 117 7.37 -6.64 16.71
N GLN A 118 6.59 -5.75 16.08
CA GLN A 118 6.71 -4.31 16.32
C GLN A 118 6.18 -3.91 17.69
N ALA A 119 5.08 -4.50 18.15
CA ALA A 119 4.49 -4.19 19.45
C ALA A 119 5.46 -4.52 20.60
N ARG A 120 6.24 -5.59 20.51
CA ARG A 120 7.31 -5.91 21.48
C ARG A 120 8.38 -4.83 21.52
N ARG A 121 8.87 -4.40 20.37
CA ARG A 121 9.91 -3.37 20.26
C ARG A 121 9.43 -2.00 20.75
N LEU A 122 8.21 -1.63 20.39
CA LEU A 122 7.59 -0.35 20.73
C LEU A 122 6.86 -0.38 22.08
N LYS A 123 6.83 -1.55 22.75
CA LYS A 123 6.14 -1.77 24.04
C LYS A 123 4.65 -1.40 23.96
N ILE A 124 3.97 -1.79 22.87
CA ILE A 124 2.53 -1.61 22.70
C ILE A 124 1.83 -2.80 23.36
N ARG A 125 1.37 -2.60 24.58
CA ARG A 125 0.67 -3.63 25.38
C ARG A 125 -0.81 -3.32 25.47
N VAL A 126 -1.58 -4.36 25.70
CA VAL A 126 -3.02 -4.31 25.89
C VAL A 126 -3.37 -4.94 27.24
N ASN A 127 -4.24 -4.30 28.00
CA ASN A 127 -4.86 -4.89 29.19
C ASN A 127 -6.11 -5.65 28.75
N GLY A 128 -6.03 -6.97 28.70
CA GLY A 128 -7.16 -7.87 28.44
C GLY A 128 -7.68 -8.48 29.74
N GLU A 129 -8.78 -9.19 29.64
CA GLU A 129 -9.42 -9.87 30.77
C GLU A 129 -8.49 -10.90 31.45
N ASN A 130 -7.69 -11.61 30.63
CA ASN A 130 -6.79 -12.65 31.12
C ASN A 130 -5.35 -12.14 31.37
N GLY A 131 -5.16 -10.82 31.47
CA GLY A 131 -3.86 -10.21 31.70
C GLY A 131 -3.34 -9.38 30.54
N LYS A 132 -2.05 -8.98 30.64
CA LYS A 132 -1.41 -8.12 29.63
C LYS A 132 -0.84 -8.95 28.50
N TYR A 133 -1.08 -8.51 27.26
CA TYR A 133 -0.49 -9.09 26.06
C TYR A 133 0.03 -7.99 25.11
N TYR A 134 0.76 -8.39 24.05
CA TYR A 134 1.19 -7.49 22.99
C TYR A 134 0.15 -7.47 21.87
N ALA A 135 -0.17 -6.27 21.40
CA ALA A 135 -1.04 -6.12 20.23
C ALA A 135 -0.38 -6.68 18.95
N HIS A 136 -1.17 -7.01 17.96
CA HIS A 136 -0.67 -7.20 16.61
C HIS A 136 -0.70 -5.88 15.83
N THR A 137 0.26 -5.71 14.93
CA THR A 137 0.36 -4.53 14.07
C THR A 137 0.38 -4.94 12.61
N LEU A 138 -0.32 -4.15 11.80
CA LEU A 138 -0.39 -4.34 10.36
C LEU A 138 -0.18 -2.99 9.68
N ASN A 139 0.40 -3.04 8.49
CA ASN A 139 0.47 -1.87 7.62
C ASN A 139 0.20 -2.24 6.18
N ASN A 140 -0.26 -1.28 5.42
CA ASN A 140 -0.53 -1.41 4.01
C ASN A 140 -0.32 -0.08 3.29
N THR A 141 0.43 -0.12 2.20
CA THR A 141 0.54 1.02 1.30
C THR A 141 -0.78 1.21 0.55
N VAL A 142 -1.45 2.33 0.80
CA VAL A 142 -2.62 2.73 0.00
C VAL A 142 -2.16 3.21 -1.36
N VAL A 143 -1.28 4.23 -1.34
CA VAL A 143 -0.75 4.89 -2.53
C VAL A 143 0.70 5.33 -2.28
N ALA A 144 1.56 4.99 -3.23
CA ALA A 144 2.83 5.64 -3.46
C ALA A 144 2.68 6.45 -4.77
N PRO A 145 2.49 7.78 -4.72
CA PRO A 145 2.14 8.59 -5.89
C PRO A 145 2.99 8.35 -7.13
N PRO A 146 4.32 8.18 -7.06
CA PRO A 146 5.12 7.94 -8.27
C PRO A 146 4.71 6.67 -9.02
N ARG A 147 4.49 5.58 -8.29
CA ARG A 147 4.09 4.30 -8.88
C ARG A 147 2.63 4.30 -9.34
N MET A 148 1.75 4.93 -8.54
CA MET A 148 0.36 5.14 -8.92
C MET A 148 0.27 5.97 -10.20
N LEU A 149 1.06 7.03 -10.33
CA LEU A 149 1.06 7.90 -11.51
C LEU A 149 1.46 7.12 -12.77
N ILE A 150 2.48 6.25 -12.70
CA ILE A 150 2.84 5.37 -13.81
C ILE A 150 1.66 4.49 -14.22
N ALA A 151 1.07 3.77 -13.24
CA ALA A 151 -0.05 2.89 -13.51
C ALA A 151 -1.25 3.64 -14.08
N PHE A 152 -1.56 4.81 -13.51
CA PHE A 152 -2.68 5.65 -13.94
C PHE A 152 -2.49 6.14 -15.37
N LEU A 153 -1.37 6.77 -15.67
CA LEU A 153 -1.10 7.34 -16.99
C LEU A 153 -1.05 6.24 -18.07
N GLU A 154 -0.34 5.14 -17.82
CA GLU A 154 -0.19 4.07 -18.80
C GLU A 154 -1.50 3.33 -19.11
N ASN A 155 -2.43 3.23 -18.16
CA ASN A 155 -3.70 2.53 -18.37
C ASN A 155 -4.83 3.47 -18.89
N ASN A 156 -4.67 4.77 -18.78
CA ASN A 156 -5.69 5.76 -19.17
C ASN A 156 -5.28 6.63 -20.36
N LEU A 157 -4.12 6.37 -20.97
CA LEU A 157 -3.61 7.10 -22.14
C LEU A 157 -4.37 6.70 -23.40
N ASN A 158 -4.89 7.69 -24.14
CA ASN A 158 -5.51 7.55 -25.45
C ASN A 158 -4.49 7.67 -26.59
N GLU A 159 -4.89 7.24 -27.79
CA GLU A 159 -4.04 7.34 -29.00
C GLU A 159 -3.71 8.79 -29.38
N ASP A 160 -4.57 9.74 -29.04
CA ASP A 160 -4.38 11.17 -29.29
C ASP A 160 -3.51 11.89 -28.22
N GLY A 161 -2.95 11.14 -27.25
CA GLY A 161 -2.14 11.67 -26.16
C GLY A 161 -2.96 12.20 -24.98
N SER A 162 -4.29 12.25 -25.07
CA SER A 162 -5.13 12.64 -23.94
C SER A 162 -5.24 11.53 -22.89
N ILE A 163 -5.58 11.90 -21.65
CA ILE A 163 -5.75 10.96 -20.53
C ILE A 163 -7.23 10.90 -20.16
N ASN A 164 -7.79 9.70 -20.11
CA ASN A 164 -9.12 9.47 -19.57
C ASN A 164 -9.10 9.65 -18.04
N ILE A 165 -10.05 10.41 -17.53
CA ILE A 165 -10.25 10.56 -16.09
C ILE A 165 -11.30 9.54 -15.64
N PRO A 166 -10.93 8.52 -14.85
CA PRO A 166 -11.86 7.55 -14.30
C PRO A 166 -12.99 8.20 -13.52
N GLU A 167 -14.16 7.58 -13.49
CA GLU A 167 -15.34 8.12 -12.81
C GLU A 167 -15.07 8.46 -11.35
N ALA A 168 -14.31 7.62 -10.66
CA ALA A 168 -13.95 7.81 -9.26
C ALA A 168 -13.17 9.12 -8.98
N LEU A 169 -12.53 9.71 -9.98
CA LEU A 169 -11.75 10.95 -9.85
C LEU A 169 -12.44 12.19 -10.43
N ARG A 170 -13.56 12.06 -11.14
CA ARG A 170 -14.21 13.18 -11.84
C ARG A 170 -14.66 14.29 -10.90
N HIS A 171 -15.10 13.96 -9.69
CA HIS A 171 -15.58 14.94 -8.71
C HIS A 171 -14.46 15.73 -8.01
N VAL A 172 -13.21 15.26 -8.09
CA VAL A 172 -12.02 15.94 -7.55
C VAL A 172 -11.12 16.54 -8.63
N SER A 173 -11.41 16.24 -9.91
CA SER A 173 -10.68 16.76 -11.05
C SER A 173 -11.35 18.04 -11.57
N TYR A 174 -10.57 19.10 -11.71
CA TYR A 174 -11.03 20.36 -12.36
C TYR A 174 -11.02 20.28 -13.88
N THR A 175 -10.42 19.24 -14.47
CA THR A 175 -10.48 18.94 -15.88
C THR A 175 -11.60 17.93 -16.12
N HIS A 176 -12.46 18.15 -17.12
CA HIS A 176 -13.61 17.29 -17.38
C HIS A 176 -13.19 15.85 -17.71
N LEU A 177 -13.64 15.25 -18.77
CA LEU A 177 -13.41 13.82 -19.04
C LEU A 177 -12.02 13.50 -19.59
N ARG A 178 -11.24 14.49 -19.98
CA ARG A 178 -9.89 14.33 -20.54
C ARG A 178 -8.97 15.43 -20.02
N ALA A 179 -7.76 15.06 -19.63
CA ALA A 179 -6.67 16.00 -19.46
C ALA A 179 -5.94 16.13 -20.80
N HIS A 180 -5.81 17.36 -21.31
CA HIS A 180 -4.97 17.66 -22.45
C HIS A 180 -3.62 18.17 -21.93
N GLU A 181 -2.55 17.80 -22.61
CA GLU A 181 -1.28 18.46 -22.41
C GLU A 181 -1.41 19.94 -22.78
N THR A 182 -1.00 20.82 -21.88
CA THR A 182 -0.80 22.24 -22.15
C THR A 182 0.66 22.48 -22.52
#